data_022c05f9c6a3a5397d784ff442444f38
#
_entry.id   022c05f9c6a3a5397d784ff442444f38
#
_cell.length_a   1.000
_cell.length_b   1.000
_cell.length_c   1.000
_cell.angle_alpha   90.00
_cell.angle_beta   90.00
_cell.angle_gamma   90.00
#
_symmetry.space_group_name_H-M   'P 1'
#
loop_
_entity.id
_entity.type
_entity.pdbx_description
1 polymer ?
#
loop_
_entity_poly.entity_id
_entity_poly.type
_entity_poly.pdbx_seq_one_letter_code
_entity_poly.pdbx_strand_id
1 'polypeptide(L)'
;MNACLRLGTARFFCRLGRSLASFLLAAAVIWVGAAPAHADMEKIRQSGSLKVALYKGLPPFSDNVGGQFTGIDVALADALSKQMGLSAALLPFDADDDGMSGDLRNMVWKGHYLGYGPADVMLHVPVDPAFIRQNHQVLIFAPYHREGFVLAYDHDRIHQVSRFEDLAGQPTGAEKGSAGANALLSGAQGALRDKVKIYAEADAALLALFSGEIAAVMVTRSQYESALKTQGKSAARFPVTELESPVLPPRGWAIGMAVKEDQRALAQALESALQALRESGELQRIFARYGVSIVAP
;
A
#
# COMPACT_ATOMS: atom_id res chain seq x y z
N MET A 1 31.27 -25.99 -99.27
CA MET A 1 32.55 -26.18 -98.50
C MET A 1 32.37 -25.62 -97.17
N ASN A 2 32.49 -26.48 -96.19
CA ASN A 2 32.83 -26.28 -94.77
C ASN A 2 31.90 -25.41 -93.88
N ALA A 3 31.11 -26.00 -93.00
CA ALA A 3 31.38 -26.59 -91.73
C ALA A 3 31.44 -25.48 -90.61
N CYS A 4 30.64 -25.46 -89.61
CA CYS A 4 30.82 -26.13 -88.41
C CYS A 4 29.68 -25.84 -87.36
N LEU A 5 29.15 -26.91 -86.90
CA LEU A 5 28.49 -27.08 -85.63
C LEU A 5 29.21 -26.43 -84.42
N ARG A 6 28.50 -25.97 -83.38
CA ARG A 6 28.71 -26.30 -81.99
C ARG A 6 27.67 -25.56 -81.10
N LEU A 7 26.75 -26.32 -80.54
CA LEU A 7 26.70 -26.77 -79.19
C LEU A 7 26.28 -25.67 -78.17
N GLY A 8 24.99 -25.71 -77.89
CA GLY A 8 24.43 -25.05 -76.73
C GLY A 8 24.18 -26.07 -75.61
N THR A 9 24.97 -26.06 -74.56
CA THR A 9 24.68 -26.72 -73.27
C THR A 9 25.45 -25.97 -72.14
N ALA A 10 24.90 -24.98 -71.53
CA ALA A 10 25.32 -24.49 -70.23
C ALA A 10 24.44 -23.31 -69.74
N ARG A 11 23.15 -23.54 -69.55
CA ARG A 11 22.29 -22.52 -68.88
C ARG A 11 21.21 -23.10 -67.94
N PHE A 12 21.38 -24.31 -67.41
CA PHE A 12 20.36 -24.95 -66.57
C PHE A 12 20.74 -25.17 -65.09
N PHE A 13 21.93 -24.79 -64.63
CA PHE A 13 22.39 -25.07 -63.26
C PHE A 13 22.49 -23.86 -62.33
N CYS A 14 22.05 -22.66 -62.75
CA CYS A 14 22.22 -21.45 -61.89
C CYS A 14 20.94 -20.90 -61.28
N ARG A 15 19.82 -21.65 -61.30
CA ARG A 15 18.55 -21.19 -60.74
C ARG A 15 18.05 -21.94 -59.47
N LEU A 16 18.68 -23.04 -59.04
CA LEU A 16 18.29 -23.79 -57.85
C LEU A 16 19.03 -23.39 -56.59
N GLY A 17 20.13 -22.63 -56.66
CA GLY A 17 20.94 -22.25 -55.50
C GLY A 17 20.45 -20.98 -54.75
N ARG A 18 19.52 -20.21 -55.35
CA ARG A 18 19.08 -18.92 -54.72
C ARG A 18 17.82 -19.00 -53.88
N SER A 19 17.07 -20.09 -53.92
CA SER A 19 15.82 -20.25 -53.16
C SER A 19 16.00 -20.89 -51.81
N LEU A 20 17.11 -21.58 -51.51
CA LEU A 20 17.38 -22.19 -50.23
C LEU A 20 18.05 -21.23 -49.22
N ALA A 21 18.75 -20.20 -49.70
CA ALA A 21 19.39 -19.20 -48.83
C ALA A 21 18.39 -18.16 -48.28
N SER A 22 17.25 -17.94 -48.95
CA SER A 22 16.22 -16.98 -48.52
C SER A 22 15.25 -17.54 -47.49
N PHE A 23 15.14 -18.86 -47.35
CA PHE A 23 14.28 -19.49 -46.35
C PHE A 23 14.95 -19.66 -44.98
N LEU A 24 16.29 -19.64 -44.89
CA LEU A 24 17.04 -19.73 -43.62
C LEU A 24 17.21 -18.38 -42.92
N LEU A 25 17.00 -17.25 -43.62
CA LEU A 25 17.03 -15.92 -42.99
C LEU A 25 15.68 -15.49 -42.37
N ALA A 26 14.57 -16.11 -42.79
CA ALA A 26 13.23 -15.79 -42.24
C ALA A 26 12.88 -16.49 -40.91
N ALA A 27 13.64 -17.53 -40.54
CA ALA A 27 13.43 -18.29 -39.31
C ALA A 27 14.17 -17.72 -38.07
N ALA A 28 15.05 -16.71 -38.24
CA ALA A 28 15.89 -16.17 -37.18
C ALA A 28 15.34 -14.88 -36.51
N VAL A 29 14.16 -14.38 -36.89
CA VAL A 29 13.63 -13.08 -36.45
C VAL A 29 12.47 -13.20 -35.45
N ILE A 30 12.09 -14.40 -35.02
CA ILE A 30 10.94 -14.57 -34.06
C ILE A 30 11.39 -14.81 -32.60
N TRP A 31 12.63 -14.54 -32.26
CA TRP A 31 13.12 -14.73 -30.86
C TRP A 31 13.68 -13.45 -30.22
N VAL A 32 12.97 -12.32 -30.38
CA VAL A 32 13.28 -11.11 -29.58
C VAL A 32 11.98 -10.52 -29.11
N GLY A 33 11.61 -10.77 -27.88
CA GLY A 33 10.56 -9.99 -27.26
C GLY A 33 9.71 -10.62 -26.17
N ALA A 34 10.31 -11.41 -25.26
CA ALA A 34 9.56 -11.76 -24.06
C ALA A 34 10.52 -12.11 -22.92
N ALA A 35 11.07 -11.13 -22.22
CA ALA A 35 11.76 -11.56 -21.01
C ALA A 35 12.35 -10.59 -19.97
N PRO A 36 11.91 -9.44 -19.59
CA PRO A 36 12.27 -9.02 -18.22
C PRO A 36 11.21 -9.39 -17.18
N ALA A 37 9.92 -9.31 -17.46
CA ALA A 37 8.86 -9.50 -16.47
C ALA A 37 8.74 -10.94 -15.92
N HIS A 38 9.13 -11.97 -16.67
CA HIS A 38 9.13 -13.36 -16.19
C HIS A 38 10.34 -13.72 -15.32
N ALA A 39 11.48 -13.08 -15.53
CA ALA A 39 12.71 -13.41 -14.83
C ALA A 39 12.65 -13.08 -13.32
N ASP A 40 11.94 -12.02 -12.93
CA ASP A 40 11.88 -11.61 -11.53
C ASP A 40 10.87 -12.43 -10.74
N MET A 41 9.69 -12.76 -11.31
CA MET A 41 8.77 -13.71 -10.68
C MET A 41 9.40 -15.08 -10.50
N GLU A 42 10.23 -15.52 -11.44
CA GLU A 42 10.95 -16.80 -11.33
C GLU A 42 11.99 -16.74 -10.19
N LYS A 43 12.72 -15.63 -10.04
CA LYS A 43 13.64 -15.43 -8.89
C LYS A 43 12.91 -15.46 -7.55
N ILE A 44 11.74 -14.80 -7.46
CA ILE A 44 10.91 -14.84 -6.24
C ILE A 44 10.47 -16.27 -5.94
N ARG A 45 10.00 -17.02 -6.93
CA ARG A 45 9.63 -18.45 -6.76
C ARG A 45 10.81 -19.31 -6.34
N GLN A 46 11.98 -19.11 -6.95
CA GLN A 46 13.20 -19.84 -6.59
C GLN A 46 13.70 -19.53 -5.19
N SER A 47 13.53 -18.28 -4.71
CA SER A 47 13.86 -17.90 -3.33
C SER A 47 12.88 -18.49 -2.31
N GLY A 48 11.68 -18.89 -2.73
CA GLY A 48 10.61 -19.38 -1.86
C GLY A 48 10.01 -18.31 -0.94
N SER A 49 10.37 -17.03 -1.12
CA SER A 49 9.93 -15.95 -0.24
C SER A 49 9.60 -14.67 -1.02
N LEU A 50 8.56 -13.95 -0.55
CA LEU A 50 8.17 -12.62 -1.00
C LEU A 50 8.69 -11.59 0.02
N LYS A 51 9.52 -10.67 -0.42
CA LYS A 51 10.01 -9.56 0.43
C LYS A 51 8.95 -8.47 0.48
N VAL A 52 8.43 -8.21 1.68
CA VAL A 52 7.34 -7.25 1.90
C VAL A 52 7.82 -6.10 2.77
N ALA A 53 7.86 -4.89 2.22
CA ALA A 53 8.13 -3.68 2.98
C ALA A 53 6.87 -3.22 3.72
N LEU A 54 7.04 -2.88 5.01
CA LEU A 54 5.99 -2.34 5.87
C LEU A 54 6.57 -1.42 6.93
N TYR A 55 5.78 -0.46 7.39
CA TYR A 55 6.21 0.48 8.42
C TYR A 55 6.44 -0.22 9.76
N LYS A 56 7.40 0.27 10.56
CA LYS A 56 7.69 -0.27 11.89
C LYS A 56 6.69 0.14 12.97
N GLY A 57 6.13 1.34 12.88
CA GLY A 57 5.25 1.91 13.88
C GLY A 57 4.02 2.54 13.23
N LEU A 58 3.08 1.72 12.80
CA LEU A 58 1.81 2.15 12.20
C LEU A 58 0.66 1.28 12.71
N PRO A 59 0.41 1.26 14.06
CA PRO A 59 -0.70 0.47 14.59
C PRO A 59 -2.06 1.00 14.08
N PRO A 60 -3.04 0.11 13.81
CA PRO A 60 -3.03 -1.34 13.99
C PRO A 60 -2.52 -2.13 12.76
N PHE A 61 -1.94 -1.47 11.77
CA PHE A 61 -1.50 -2.11 10.52
C PHE A 61 -0.17 -2.84 10.66
N SER A 62 0.80 -2.21 11.31
CA SER A 62 2.11 -2.80 11.54
C SER A 62 2.78 -2.16 12.77
N ASP A 63 3.15 -2.97 13.73
CA ASP A 63 3.81 -2.53 14.96
C ASP A 63 4.78 -3.59 15.49
N ASN A 64 5.76 -3.16 16.27
CA ASN A 64 6.71 -4.03 16.94
C ASN A 64 6.34 -4.18 18.41
N VAL A 65 5.71 -5.28 18.75
CA VAL A 65 5.32 -5.59 20.13
C VAL A 65 6.27 -6.65 20.70
N GLY A 66 7.11 -6.25 21.63
CA GLY A 66 8.04 -7.18 22.31
C GLY A 66 9.06 -7.84 21.37
N GLY A 67 9.48 -7.17 20.30
CA GLY A 67 10.41 -7.70 19.30
C GLY A 67 9.75 -8.49 18.18
N GLN A 68 8.43 -8.65 18.22
CA GLN A 68 7.65 -9.32 17.19
C GLN A 68 6.82 -8.32 16.39
N PHE A 69 6.91 -8.38 15.05
CA PHE A 69 6.03 -7.59 14.19
C PHE A 69 4.64 -8.23 14.14
N THR A 70 3.62 -7.39 14.36
CA THR A 70 2.21 -7.77 14.32
C THR A 70 1.39 -6.66 13.70
N GLY A 71 0.19 -6.97 13.23
CA GLY A 71 -0.72 -5.99 12.63
C GLY A 71 -1.41 -6.53 11.40
N ILE A 72 -2.33 -5.72 10.87
CA ILE A 72 -3.15 -6.06 9.70
C ILE A 72 -2.25 -6.30 8.47
N ASP A 73 -1.29 -5.42 8.20
CA ASP A 73 -0.39 -5.53 7.04
C ASP A 73 0.58 -6.71 7.19
N VAL A 74 1.00 -7.03 8.41
CA VAL A 74 1.81 -8.23 8.70
C VAL A 74 1.03 -9.50 8.38
N ALA A 75 -0.22 -9.58 8.86
CA ALA A 75 -1.09 -10.72 8.58
C ALA A 75 -1.49 -10.80 7.10
N LEU A 76 -1.66 -9.66 6.44
CA LEU A 76 -1.94 -9.58 5.01
C LEU A 76 -0.73 -10.03 4.18
N ALA A 77 0.48 -9.62 4.53
CA ALA A 77 1.73 -10.07 3.89
C ALA A 77 1.86 -11.59 3.93
N ASP A 78 1.62 -12.20 5.09
CA ASP A 78 1.60 -13.65 5.27
C ASP A 78 0.54 -14.33 4.40
N ALA A 79 -0.68 -13.81 4.40
CA ALA A 79 -1.79 -14.39 3.64
C ALA A 79 -1.56 -14.29 2.13
N LEU A 80 -1.09 -13.15 1.62
CA LEU A 80 -0.74 -12.96 0.20
C LEU A 80 0.38 -13.90 -0.22
N SER A 81 1.45 -14.00 0.57
CA SER A 81 2.57 -14.90 0.28
C SER A 81 2.11 -16.35 0.20
N LYS A 82 1.29 -16.82 1.16
CA LYS A 82 0.72 -18.18 1.17
C LYS A 82 -0.15 -18.47 -0.06
N GLN A 83 -0.97 -17.50 -0.50
CA GLN A 83 -1.77 -17.65 -1.72
C GLN A 83 -0.90 -17.83 -2.98
N MET A 84 0.31 -17.28 -2.96
CA MET A 84 1.30 -17.39 -4.04
C MET A 84 2.22 -18.63 -3.88
N GLY A 85 2.05 -19.44 -2.84
CA GLY A 85 2.92 -20.59 -2.53
C GLY A 85 4.30 -20.19 -1.98
N LEU A 86 4.40 -18.99 -1.36
CA LEU A 86 5.63 -18.41 -0.82
C LEU A 86 5.52 -18.21 0.70
N SER A 87 6.65 -17.92 1.34
CA SER A 87 6.71 -17.35 2.70
C SER A 87 6.88 -15.84 2.64
N ALA A 88 6.37 -15.12 3.64
CA ALA A 88 6.62 -13.69 3.77
C ALA A 88 8.01 -13.44 4.39
N ALA A 89 8.81 -12.58 3.73
CA ALA A 89 10.05 -12.04 4.28
C ALA A 89 9.84 -10.55 4.58
N LEU A 90 9.50 -10.22 5.83
CA LEU A 90 9.17 -8.85 6.22
C LEU A 90 10.43 -7.98 6.23
N LEU A 91 10.33 -6.79 5.63
CA LEU A 91 11.32 -5.71 5.68
C LEU A 91 10.70 -4.48 6.35
N PRO A 92 10.69 -4.43 7.69
CA PRO A 92 10.18 -3.28 8.41
C PRO A 92 11.13 -2.09 8.27
N PHE A 93 10.58 -0.90 8.04
CA PHE A 93 11.35 0.33 7.88
C PHE A 93 10.68 1.52 8.60
N ASP A 94 11.48 2.55 8.88
CA ASP A 94 10.99 3.81 9.41
C ASP A 94 10.64 4.74 8.25
N ALA A 95 9.59 5.56 8.39
CA ALA A 95 9.21 6.52 7.37
C ALA A 95 10.36 7.50 7.06
N ASP A 96 10.57 7.79 5.78
CA ASP A 96 11.60 8.72 5.30
C ASP A 96 11.12 10.18 5.51
N ASP A 97 12.06 11.08 5.80
CA ASP A 97 11.78 12.52 5.93
C ASP A 97 11.28 13.15 4.60
N ASP A 98 11.62 12.53 3.45
CA ASP A 98 11.09 12.89 2.13
C ASP A 98 9.63 12.39 1.91
N GLY A 99 9.02 11.78 2.92
CA GLY A 99 7.67 11.26 2.92
C GLY A 99 7.49 10.04 2.03
N MET A 100 6.21 9.69 1.73
CA MET A 100 5.84 8.46 1.02
C MET A 100 6.56 8.26 -0.33
N SER A 101 6.90 9.30 -1.07
CA SER A 101 7.68 9.17 -2.32
C SER A 101 9.14 8.78 -2.04
N GLY A 102 9.71 9.21 -0.93
CA GLY A 102 10.99 8.74 -0.41
C GLY A 102 10.94 7.27 -0.01
N ASP A 103 9.89 6.88 0.70
CA ASP A 103 9.65 5.49 1.09
C ASP A 103 9.56 4.56 -0.13
N LEU A 104 8.78 4.93 -1.15
CA LEU A 104 8.68 4.18 -2.40
C LEU A 104 10.05 4.07 -3.11
N ARG A 105 10.83 5.16 -3.13
CA ARG A 105 12.19 5.15 -3.69
C ARG A 105 13.07 4.13 -2.97
N ASN A 106 13.10 4.18 -1.65
CA ASN A 106 13.99 3.37 -0.83
C ASN A 106 13.56 1.91 -0.74
N MET A 107 12.24 1.67 -0.66
CA MET A 107 11.71 0.33 -0.36
C MET A 107 11.20 -0.43 -1.58
N VAL A 108 10.99 0.22 -2.74
CA VAL A 108 10.38 -0.46 -3.89
C VAL A 108 11.27 -0.47 -5.13
N TRP A 109 11.89 0.67 -5.52
CA TRP A 109 12.52 0.71 -6.84
C TRP A 109 14.03 0.97 -6.85
N LYS A 110 14.59 1.68 -5.86
CA LYS A 110 16.00 2.04 -5.86
C LYS A 110 16.81 1.32 -4.77
N GLY A 111 16.25 1.17 -3.57
CA GLY A 111 16.95 0.76 -2.36
C GLY A 111 17.52 1.97 -1.59
N HIS A 112 17.68 1.80 -0.29
CA HIS A 112 18.22 2.82 0.59
C HIS A 112 19.75 2.86 0.52
N TYR A 113 20.36 4.03 0.68
CA TYR A 113 21.82 4.19 0.61
C TYR A 113 22.61 3.41 1.69
N LEU A 114 21.95 3.03 2.80
CA LEU A 114 22.51 2.15 3.83
C LEU A 114 22.45 0.65 3.47
N GLY A 115 21.98 0.30 2.26
CA GLY A 115 21.99 -1.06 1.75
C GLY A 115 20.82 -1.95 2.15
N TYR A 116 19.72 -1.40 2.69
CA TYR A 116 18.47 -2.14 2.87
C TYR A 116 17.44 -1.81 1.77
N GLY A 117 16.51 -2.74 1.55
CA GLY A 117 15.63 -2.66 0.36
C GLY A 117 16.39 -2.92 -0.95
N PRO A 118 15.73 -2.83 -2.10
CA PRO A 118 14.28 -2.79 -2.20
C PRO A 118 13.61 -4.13 -1.82
N ALA A 119 12.34 -4.05 -1.43
CA ALA A 119 11.46 -5.20 -1.32
C ALA A 119 10.83 -5.53 -2.67
N ASP A 120 10.13 -6.68 -2.75
CA ASP A 120 9.35 -7.05 -3.93
C ASP A 120 8.03 -6.27 -3.99
N VAL A 121 7.42 -6.02 -2.82
CA VAL A 121 6.17 -5.26 -2.67
C VAL A 121 6.22 -4.41 -1.38
N MET A 122 5.60 -3.24 -1.42
CA MET A 122 5.32 -2.41 -0.25
C MET A 122 3.82 -2.36 -0.01
N LEU A 123 3.39 -2.55 1.24
CA LEU A 123 2.00 -2.40 1.67
C LEU A 123 1.73 -0.99 2.20
N HIS A 124 0.46 -0.69 2.46
CA HIS A 124 -0.01 0.59 3.03
C HIS A 124 0.30 1.81 2.17
N VAL A 125 0.21 1.67 0.86
CA VAL A 125 0.47 2.77 -0.08
C VAL A 125 -0.84 3.45 -0.49
N PRO A 126 -0.96 4.78 -0.42
CA PRO A 126 -2.14 5.50 -0.90
C PRO A 126 -2.40 5.27 -2.38
N VAL A 127 -3.62 4.86 -2.71
CA VAL A 127 -4.08 4.70 -4.09
C VAL A 127 -4.81 5.97 -4.51
N ASP A 128 -4.01 6.98 -4.83
CA ASP A 128 -4.50 8.31 -5.24
C ASP A 128 -3.99 8.66 -6.64
N PRO A 129 -4.84 9.14 -7.57
CA PRO A 129 -4.43 9.43 -8.94
C PRO A 129 -3.33 10.48 -9.08
N ALA A 130 -3.26 11.49 -8.21
CA ALA A 130 -2.22 12.51 -8.25
C ALA A 130 -0.89 11.92 -7.73
N PHE A 131 -0.95 11.14 -6.66
CA PHE A 131 0.21 10.46 -6.08
C PHE A 131 0.79 9.41 -7.04
N ILE A 132 -0.07 8.63 -7.73
CA ILE A 132 0.35 7.67 -8.76
C ILE A 132 1.10 8.36 -9.88
N ARG A 133 0.59 9.51 -10.39
CA ARG A 133 1.27 10.27 -11.46
C ARG A 133 2.63 10.82 -11.06
N GLN A 134 2.84 11.11 -9.77
CA GLN A 134 4.12 11.62 -9.26
C GLN A 134 5.15 10.51 -9.10
N ASN A 135 4.72 9.25 -8.95
CA ASN A 135 5.58 8.11 -8.63
C ASN A 135 5.59 7.06 -9.76
N HIS A 136 5.91 7.48 -10.97
CA HIS A 136 5.86 6.63 -12.18
C HIS A 136 6.88 5.47 -12.22
N GLN A 137 7.83 5.41 -11.28
CA GLN A 137 8.78 4.31 -11.13
C GLN A 137 8.17 3.08 -10.43
N VAL A 138 6.94 3.21 -9.93
CA VAL A 138 6.22 2.14 -9.27
C VAL A 138 4.81 1.97 -9.85
N LEU A 139 4.29 0.75 -9.77
CA LEU A 139 2.87 0.47 -9.95
C LEU A 139 2.21 0.50 -8.58
N ILE A 140 1.27 1.42 -8.37
CA ILE A 140 0.42 1.48 -7.17
C ILE A 140 -0.95 0.92 -7.55
N PHE A 141 -1.41 -0.13 -6.85
CA PHE A 141 -2.56 -0.93 -7.28
C PHE A 141 -3.22 -1.67 -6.14
N ALA A 142 -4.27 -2.44 -6.45
CA ALA A 142 -4.96 -3.39 -5.57
C ALA A 142 -5.33 -2.78 -4.20
N PRO A 143 -6.14 -1.70 -4.18
CA PRO A 143 -6.57 -1.12 -2.92
C PRO A 143 -7.33 -2.14 -2.09
N TYR A 144 -7.00 -2.31 -0.80
CA TYR A 144 -7.59 -3.32 0.06
C TYR A 144 -8.45 -2.74 1.21
N HIS A 145 -8.30 -1.47 1.53
CA HIS A 145 -9.05 -0.78 2.57
C HIS A 145 -9.18 0.70 2.25
N ARG A 146 -10.20 1.37 2.78
CA ARG A 146 -10.32 2.83 2.80
C ARG A 146 -10.17 3.33 4.22
N GLU A 147 -9.19 4.20 4.44
CA GLU A 147 -8.95 4.86 5.72
C GLU A 147 -9.54 6.27 5.71
N GLY A 148 -9.86 6.79 6.89
CA GLY A 148 -10.36 8.15 7.06
C GLY A 148 -10.21 8.63 8.49
N PHE A 149 -10.21 9.95 8.69
CA PHE A 149 -10.21 10.53 10.03
C PHE A 149 -11.61 10.55 10.62
N VAL A 150 -11.67 10.26 11.91
CA VAL A 150 -12.87 10.37 12.74
C VAL A 150 -12.54 11.17 14.00
N LEU A 151 -13.52 11.92 14.49
CA LEU A 151 -13.49 12.48 15.83
C LEU A 151 -14.22 11.53 16.77
N ALA A 152 -13.51 10.88 17.69
CA ALA A 152 -14.10 10.14 18.81
C ALA A 152 -14.26 11.08 20.00
N TYR A 153 -15.38 10.96 20.72
CA TYR A 153 -15.64 11.85 21.87
C TYR A 153 -16.33 11.11 23.01
N ASP A 154 -16.17 11.60 24.22
CA ASP A 154 -16.83 11.12 25.41
C ASP A 154 -18.27 11.63 25.47
N HIS A 155 -19.24 10.74 25.24
CA HIS A 155 -20.67 11.05 25.20
C HIS A 155 -21.22 11.64 26.51
N ASP A 156 -20.63 11.32 27.67
CA ASP A 156 -21.06 11.90 28.94
C ASP A 156 -20.60 13.36 29.11
N ARG A 157 -19.62 13.80 28.32
CA ARG A 157 -19.11 15.20 28.33
C ARG A 157 -19.65 16.03 27.19
N ILE A 158 -19.84 15.41 26.01
CA ILE A 158 -20.32 16.05 24.79
C ILE A 158 -21.41 15.16 24.18
N HIS A 159 -22.67 15.60 24.23
CA HIS A 159 -23.78 14.76 23.76
C HIS A 159 -23.79 14.56 22.24
N GLN A 160 -23.34 15.55 21.48
CA GLN A 160 -23.29 15.51 20.03
C GLN A 160 -22.21 16.42 19.49
N VAL A 161 -21.49 15.98 18.46
CA VAL A 161 -20.54 16.79 17.69
C VAL A 161 -20.92 16.70 16.22
N SER A 162 -21.13 17.83 15.57
CA SER A 162 -21.45 17.95 14.14
C SER A 162 -20.47 18.88 13.43
N ARG A 163 -19.74 19.72 14.16
CA ARG A 163 -18.77 20.70 13.64
C ARG A 163 -17.71 21.01 14.72
N PHE A 164 -16.61 21.62 14.32
CA PHE A 164 -15.52 21.94 15.24
C PHE A 164 -15.92 22.88 16.38
N GLU A 165 -16.84 23.80 16.13
CA GLU A 165 -17.35 24.75 17.14
C GLU A 165 -18.02 24.05 18.34
N ASP A 166 -18.56 22.85 18.15
CA ASP A 166 -19.18 22.05 19.24
C ASP A 166 -18.16 21.57 20.28
N LEU A 167 -16.86 21.66 19.95
CA LEU A 167 -15.75 21.34 20.84
C LEU A 167 -15.25 22.54 21.67
N ALA A 168 -15.89 23.70 21.54
CA ALA A 168 -15.44 24.91 22.23
C ALA A 168 -15.30 24.71 23.76
N GLY A 169 -14.13 25.05 24.29
CA GLY A 169 -13.82 24.91 25.73
C GLY A 169 -13.49 23.48 26.17
N GLN A 170 -13.67 22.47 25.35
CA GLN A 170 -13.36 21.07 25.68
C GLN A 170 -11.89 20.75 25.40
N PRO A 171 -11.19 20.02 26.28
CA PRO A 171 -9.87 19.49 25.95
C PRO A 171 -9.99 18.41 24.89
N THR A 172 -9.24 18.59 23.80
CA THR A 172 -9.18 17.66 22.66
C THR A 172 -7.77 17.18 22.43
N GLY A 173 -7.58 16.12 21.67
CA GLY A 173 -6.26 15.57 21.38
C GLY A 173 -6.11 15.01 19.99
N ALA A 174 -4.85 14.92 19.54
CA ALA A 174 -4.45 14.22 18.34
C ALA A 174 -2.97 13.81 18.40
N GLU A 175 -2.60 12.93 17.49
CA GLU A 175 -1.20 12.52 17.29
C GLU A 175 -0.38 13.64 16.65
N LYS A 176 0.86 13.79 17.10
CA LYS A 176 1.85 14.75 16.57
C LYS A 176 2.06 14.55 15.06
N GLY A 177 2.02 15.63 14.31
CA GLY A 177 2.30 15.63 12.87
C GLY A 177 1.16 15.07 12.02
N SER A 178 0.07 14.58 12.61
CA SER A 178 -1.07 14.04 11.85
C SER A 178 -1.91 15.13 11.21
N ALA A 179 -2.62 14.79 10.12
CA ALA A 179 -3.64 15.68 9.56
C ALA A 179 -4.79 15.95 10.55
N GLY A 180 -5.08 14.99 11.44
CA GLY A 180 -6.03 15.16 12.53
C GLY A 180 -5.62 16.27 13.52
N ALA A 181 -4.34 16.36 13.87
CA ALA A 181 -3.82 17.47 14.69
C ALA A 181 -4.00 18.81 13.97
N ASN A 182 -3.66 18.87 12.67
CA ASN A 182 -3.84 20.09 11.88
C ASN A 182 -5.31 20.49 11.77
N ALA A 183 -6.22 19.52 11.65
CA ALA A 183 -7.66 19.78 11.61
C ALA A 183 -8.18 20.38 12.92
N LEU A 184 -7.78 19.85 14.09
CA LEU A 184 -8.14 20.40 15.39
C LEU A 184 -7.54 21.79 15.61
N LEU A 185 -6.26 22.00 15.28
CA LEU A 185 -5.55 23.27 15.46
C LEU A 185 -6.08 24.38 14.55
N SER A 186 -6.61 24.05 13.36
CA SER A 186 -7.23 25.01 12.43
C SER A 186 -8.75 25.09 12.57
N GLY A 187 -9.37 24.11 13.19
CA GLY A 187 -10.83 24.02 13.38
C GLY A 187 -11.41 25.21 14.12
N ALA A 188 -12.66 25.54 13.83
CA ALA A 188 -13.35 26.72 14.37
C ALA A 188 -12.49 28.00 14.25
N GLN A 189 -11.84 28.20 13.10
CA GLN A 189 -10.93 29.33 12.84
C GLN A 189 -9.77 29.46 13.84
N GLY A 190 -9.32 28.32 14.40
CA GLY A 190 -8.24 28.24 15.39
C GLY A 190 -8.67 28.47 16.83
N ALA A 191 -9.95 28.60 17.12
CA ALA A 191 -10.47 28.82 18.47
C ALA A 191 -10.24 27.63 19.42
N LEU A 192 -9.91 26.46 18.90
CA LEU A 192 -9.66 25.25 19.70
C LEU A 192 -8.20 25.13 20.20
N ARG A 193 -7.25 25.89 19.65
CA ARG A 193 -5.79 25.72 19.85
C ARG A 193 -5.35 25.55 21.30
N ASP A 194 -5.87 26.39 22.17
CA ASP A 194 -5.48 26.41 23.59
C ASP A 194 -5.95 25.16 24.37
N LYS A 195 -6.82 24.36 23.77
CA LYS A 195 -7.39 23.15 24.35
C LYS A 195 -6.94 21.87 23.63
N VAL A 196 -6.17 22.00 22.54
CA VAL A 196 -5.64 20.83 21.80
C VAL A 196 -4.37 20.34 22.47
N LYS A 197 -4.37 19.09 22.93
CA LYS A 197 -3.20 18.36 23.43
C LYS A 197 -2.62 17.51 22.31
N ILE A 198 -1.32 17.60 22.11
CA ILE A 198 -0.59 16.83 21.11
C ILE A 198 0.12 15.67 21.81
N TYR A 199 -0.17 14.46 21.40
CA TYR A 199 0.41 13.22 21.88
C TYR A 199 1.47 12.71 20.91
N ALA A 200 2.42 11.94 21.40
CA ALA A 200 3.47 11.36 20.54
C ALA A 200 2.87 10.37 19.53
N GLU A 201 1.86 9.62 19.96
CA GLU A 201 1.22 8.54 19.20
C GLU A 201 -0.31 8.59 19.38
N ALA A 202 -1.04 8.05 18.43
CA ALA A 202 -2.50 7.97 18.44
C ALA A 202 -3.04 7.17 19.64
N ASP A 203 -2.39 6.08 19.99
CA ASP A 203 -2.78 5.23 21.13
C ASP A 203 -2.75 6.00 22.45
N ALA A 204 -1.74 6.85 22.68
CA ALA A 204 -1.67 7.70 23.85
C ALA A 204 -2.82 8.72 23.89
N ALA A 205 -3.19 9.29 22.75
CA ALA A 205 -4.33 10.20 22.64
C ALA A 205 -5.68 9.48 22.90
N LEU A 206 -5.84 8.26 22.40
CA LEU A 206 -7.03 7.43 22.64
C LEU A 206 -7.14 7.00 24.10
N LEU A 207 -6.04 6.62 24.75
CA LEU A 207 -6.02 6.33 26.18
C LEU A 207 -6.40 7.55 27.03
N ALA A 208 -5.96 8.75 26.64
CA ALA A 208 -6.35 10.01 27.30
C ALA A 208 -7.86 10.29 27.17
N LEU A 209 -8.47 9.97 26.01
CA LEU A 209 -9.94 10.00 25.85
C LEU A 209 -10.62 8.99 26.79
N PHE A 210 -10.16 7.74 26.78
CA PHE A 210 -10.79 6.65 27.53
C PHE A 210 -10.63 6.79 29.06
N SER A 211 -9.62 7.54 29.52
CA SER A 211 -9.43 7.91 30.92
C SER A 211 -10.19 9.17 31.35
N GLY A 212 -10.76 9.92 30.40
CA GLY A 212 -11.45 11.20 30.66
C GLY A 212 -10.51 12.41 30.79
N GLU A 213 -9.22 12.27 30.48
CA GLU A 213 -8.26 13.39 30.47
C GLU A 213 -8.62 14.41 29.39
N ILE A 214 -9.03 13.95 28.22
CA ILE A 214 -9.58 14.76 27.12
C ILE A 214 -11.04 14.37 26.85
N ALA A 215 -11.77 15.27 26.19
CA ALA A 215 -13.18 15.05 25.86
C ALA A 215 -13.38 14.52 24.42
N ALA A 216 -12.42 14.75 23.53
CA ALA A 216 -12.47 14.26 22.17
C ALA A 216 -11.06 14.08 21.59
N VAL A 217 -10.93 13.18 20.60
CA VAL A 217 -9.67 12.89 19.89
C VAL A 217 -9.92 12.76 18.41
N MET A 218 -9.02 13.32 17.59
CA MET A 218 -9.04 13.14 16.14
C MET A 218 -7.96 12.12 15.75
N VAL A 219 -8.39 10.97 15.23
CA VAL A 219 -7.55 9.84 14.84
C VAL A 219 -8.08 9.19 13.58
N THR A 220 -7.37 8.20 13.00
CA THR A 220 -7.96 7.40 11.95
C THR A 220 -9.02 6.43 12.50
N ARG A 221 -9.95 6.02 11.62
CA ARG A 221 -11.01 5.07 12.01
C ARG A 221 -10.42 3.74 12.49
N SER A 222 -9.41 3.24 11.80
CA SER A 222 -8.76 1.97 12.17
C SER A 222 -8.06 2.04 13.52
N GLN A 223 -7.37 3.16 13.85
CA GLN A 223 -6.78 3.39 15.16
C GLN A 223 -7.85 3.37 16.25
N TYR A 224 -8.94 4.10 16.05
CA TYR A 224 -10.05 4.15 16.99
C TYR A 224 -10.70 2.78 17.22
N GLU A 225 -11.08 2.06 16.16
CA GLU A 225 -11.77 0.76 16.24
C GLU A 225 -10.88 -0.29 16.92
N SER A 226 -9.59 -0.32 16.60
CA SER A 226 -8.62 -1.21 17.24
C SER A 226 -8.44 -0.91 18.71
N ALA A 227 -8.33 0.37 19.09
CA ALA A 227 -8.20 0.78 20.47
C ALA A 227 -9.46 0.46 21.30
N LEU A 228 -10.65 0.64 20.74
CA LEU A 228 -11.90 0.23 21.42
C LEU A 228 -11.86 -1.26 21.80
N LYS A 229 -11.48 -2.12 20.83
CA LYS A 229 -11.39 -3.56 21.07
C LYS A 229 -10.33 -3.89 22.11
N THR A 230 -9.13 -3.36 21.95
CA THR A 230 -7.99 -3.64 22.83
C THR A 230 -8.25 -3.20 24.26
N GLN A 231 -8.92 -2.06 24.44
CA GLN A 231 -9.22 -1.48 25.76
C GLN A 231 -10.59 -1.92 26.30
N GLY A 232 -11.34 -2.78 25.59
CA GLY A 232 -12.67 -3.23 26.00
C GLY A 232 -13.66 -2.08 26.20
N LYS A 233 -13.55 -1.01 25.40
CA LYS A 233 -14.42 0.16 25.48
C LYS A 233 -15.64 0.05 24.58
N SER A 234 -16.70 0.80 24.89
CA SER A 234 -17.95 0.77 24.15
C SER A 234 -18.05 1.96 23.19
N ALA A 235 -18.42 1.69 21.94
CA ALA A 235 -18.71 2.74 20.96
C ALA A 235 -19.93 3.61 21.36
N ALA A 236 -20.85 3.09 22.18
CA ALA A 236 -21.94 3.89 22.71
C ALA A 236 -21.45 4.96 23.71
N ARG A 237 -20.38 4.65 24.47
CA ARG A 237 -19.74 5.61 25.38
C ARG A 237 -18.83 6.58 24.63
N PHE A 238 -18.13 6.11 23.60
CA PHE A 238 -17.18 6.88 22.81
C PHE A 238 -17.58 6.87 21.32
N PRO A 239 -18.70 7.52 20.95
CA PRO A 239 -19.12 7.57 19.56
C PRO A 239 -18.15 8.37 18.70
N VAL A 240 -18.26 8.15 17.39
CA VAL A 240 -17.46 8.88 16.39
C VAL A 240 -18.33 9.69 15.44
N THR A 241 -17.76 10.77 14.93
CA THR A 241 -18.33 11.56 13.84
C THR A 241 -17.22 11.92 12.84
N GLU A 242 -17.58 12.13 11.60
CA GLU A 242 -16.70 12.69 10.59
C GLU A 242 -16.93 14.19 10.51
N LEU A 243 -15.84 14.96 10.60
CA LEU A 243 -15.90 16.42 10.49
C LEU A 243 -15.24 16.87 9.17
N GLU A 244 -15.91 17.75 8.46
CA GLU A 244 -15.35 18.33 7.25
C GLU A 244 -14.24 19.34 7.60
N SER A 245 -13.09 19.21 6.95
CA SER A 245 -11.97 20.12 7.10
C SER A 245 -11.19 20.22 5.78
N PRO A 246 -10.74 21.42 5.39
CA PRO A 246 -9.91 21.59 4.19
C PRO A 246 -8.56 20.85 4.25
N VAL A 247 -8.09 20.51 5.44
CA VAL A 247 -6.82 19.81 5.67
C VAL A 247 -6.98 18.29 5.77
N LEU A 248 -8.21 17.78 5.76
CA LEU A 248 -8.49 16.35 5.74
C LEU A 248 -8.86 15.89 4.33
N PRO A 249 -8.44 14.70 3.90
CA PRO A 249 -8.89 14.14 2.64
C PRO A 249 -10.41 13.93 2.65
N PRO A 250 -11.16 14.51 1.71
CA PRO A 250 -12.61 14.29 1.64
C PRO A 250 -12.88 12.80 1.40
N ARG A 251 -13.71 12.18 2.25
CA ARG A 251 -14.03 10.73 2.22
C ARG A 251 -12.83 9.80 2.42
N GLY A 252 -11.74 10.27 3.08
CA GLY A 252 -10.57 9.48 3.34
C GLY A 252 -9.76 9.11 2.09
N TRP A 253 -8.94 8.08 2.19
CA TRP A 253 -8.08 7.58 1.12
C TRP A 253 -8.06 6.06 1.06
N ALA A 254 -7.95 5.51 -0.15
CA ALA A 254 -7.74 4.07 -0.32
C ALA A 254 -6.27 3.72 -0.08
N ILE A 255 -6.01 2.61 0.58
CA ILE A 255 -4.68 2.04 0.76
C ILE A 255 -4.55 0.72 0.01
N GLY A 256 -3.42 0.53 -0.65
CA GLY A 256 -3.12 -0.63 -1.48
C GLY A 256 -1.65 -0.99 -1.43
N MET A 257 -1.14 -1.48 -2.53
CA MET A 257 0.22 -2.02 -2.67
C MET A 257 1.01 -1.26 -3.73
N ALA A 258 2.35 -1.31 -3.63
CA ALA A 258 3.24 -0.84 -4.67
C ALA A 258 4.31 -1.87 -4.99
N VAL A 259 4.58 -2.07 -6.27
CA VAL A 259 5.71 -2.84 -6.80
C VAL A 259 6.48 -1.96 -7.79
N LYS A 260 7.70 -2.32 -8.13
CA LYS A 260 8.46 -1.61 -9.16
C LYS A 260 7.71 -1.62 -10.50
N GLU A 261 7.84 -0.58 -11.30
CA GLU A 261 7.04 -0.34 -12.53
C GLU A 261 7.14 -1.48 -13.56
N ASP A 262 8.29 -2.14 -13.66
CA ASP A 262 8.53 -3.27 -14.55
C ASP A 262 8.02 -4.63 -14.02
N GLN A 263 7.53 -4.71 -12.78
CA GLN A 263 7.07 -5.93 -12.09
C GLN A 263 5.57 -6.23 -12.32
N ARG A 264 5.08 -6.10 -13.54
CA ARG A 264 3.64 -6.29 -13.87
C ARG A 264 3.12 -7.68 -13.56
N ALA A 265 3.95 -8.71 -13.78
CA ALA A 265 3.57 -10.09 -13.47
C ALA A 265 3.38 -10.31 -11.96
N LEU A 266 4.23 -9.70 -11.13
CA LEU A 266 4.09 -9.72 -9.67
C LEU A 266 2.83 -8.96 -9.24
N ALA A 267 2.56 -7.78 -9.83
CA ALA A 267 1.36 -7.01 -9.53
C ALA A 267 0.09 -7.84 -9.81
N GLN A 268 0.00 -8.51 -10.96
CA GLN A 268 -1.14 -9.38 -11.30
C GLN A 268 -1.27 -10.57 -10.35
N ALA A 269 -0.16 -11.20 -9.94
CA ALA A 269 -0.20 -12.30 -8.98
C ALA A 269 -0.69 -11.85 -7.61
N LEU A 270 -0.24 -10.68 -7.11
CA LEU A 270 -0.69 -10.09 -5.85
C LEU A 270 -2.16 -9.67 -5.91
N GLU A 271 -2.61 -9.08 -7.01
CA GLU A 271 -4.02 -8.72 -7.21
C GLU A 271 -4.93 -9.95 -7.19
N SER A 272 -4.52 -11.03 -7.88
CA SER A 272 -5.23 -12.31 -7.86
C SER A 272 -5.25 -12.93 -6.45
N ALA A 273 -4.13 -12.87 -5.72
CA ALA A 273 -4.04 -13.35 -4.34
C ALA A 273 -4.98 -12.54 -3.41
N LEU A 274 -4.98 -11.21 -3.52
CA LEU A 274 -5.89 -10.36 -2.74
C LEU A 274 -7.36 -10.65 -3.04
N GLN A 275 -7.71 -10.88 -4.31
CA GLN A 275 -9.07 -11.24 -4.72
C GLN A 275 -9.48 -12.58 -4.08
N ALA A 276 -8.62 -13.58 -4.08
CA ALA A 276 -8.88 -14.86 -3.40
C ALA A 276 -9.09 -14.69 -1.88
N LEU A 277 -8.32 -13.80 -1.23
CA LEU A 277 -8.51 -13.47 0.19
C LEU A 277 -9.85 -12.77 0.46
N ARG A 278 -10.33 -11.94 -0.46
CA ARG A 278 -11.67 -11.33 -0.38
C ARG A 278 -12.77 -12.38 -0.51
N GLU A 279 -12.70 -13.21 -1.55
CA GLU A 279 -13.72 -14.22 -1.86
C GLU A 279 -13.84 -15.29 -0.75
N SER A 280 -12.72 -15.68 -0.14
CA SER A 280 -12.71 -16.61 0.99
C SER A 280 -13.11 -15.97 2.33
N GLY A 281 -13.27 -14.66 2.40
CA GLY A 281 -13.50 -13.91 3.63
C GLY A 281 -12.27 -13.81 4.55
N GLU A 282 -11.08 -14.25 4.10
CA GLU A 282 -9.87 -14.18 4.92
C GLU A 282 -9.43 -12.73 5.16
N LEU A 283 -9.59 -11.86 4.16
CA LEU A 283 -9.29 -10.45 4.33
C LEU A 283 -10.11 -9.81 5.46
N GLN A 284 -11.42 -10.11 5.54
CA GLN A 284 -12.28 -9.65 6.62
C GLN A 284 -11.86 -10.22 7.97
N ARG A 285 -11.46 -11.50 8.02
CA ARG A 285 -10.98 -12.13 9.27
C ARG A 285 -9.67 -11.51 9.76
N ILE A 286 -8.76 -11.15 8.85
CA ILE A 286 -7.52 -10.43 9.19
C ILE A 286 -7.86 -9.10 9.89
N PHE A 287 -8.67 -8.25 9.28
CA PHE A 287 -9.06 -6.97 9.87
C PHE A 287 -9.80 -7.12 11.21
N ALA A 288 -10.78 -8.03 11.26
CA ALA A 288 -11.56 -8.31 12.48
C ALA A 288 -10.71 -8.79 13.65
N ARG A 289 -9.60 -9.49 13.41
CA ARG A 289 -8.63 -9.89 14.44
C ARG A 289 -8.09 -8.70 15.21
N TYR A 290 -7.87 -7.58 14.53
CA TYR A 290 -7.39 -6.33 15.11
C TYR A 290 -8.51 -5.36 15.49
N GLY A 291 -9.77 -5.77 15.40
CA GLY A 291 -10.93 -4.96 15.76
C GLY A 291 -11.38 -3.98 14.70
N VAL A 292 -10.77 -4.01 13.54
CA VAL A 292 -11.04 -3.05 12.46
C VAL A 292 -12.07 -3.60 11.48
N SER A 293 -13.03 -2.76 11.14
CA SER A 293 -14.01 -3.03 10.09
C SER A 293 -13.44 -2.64 8.74
N ILE A 294 -13.52 -3.55 7.77
CA ILE A 294 -13.04 -3.25 6.42
C ILE A 294 -14.01 -2.27 5.74
N VAL A 295 -13.48 -1.17 5.23
CA VAL A 295 -14.22 -0.22 4.39
C VAL A 295 -13.79 -0.43 2.95
N ALA A 296 -14.75 -0.55 2.03
CA ALA A 296 -14.46 -0.72 0.61
C ALA A 296 -13.66 0.48 0.07
N PRO A 297 -12.60 0.22 -0.70
CA PRO A 297 -11.73 1.26 -1.27
C PRO A 297 -12.43 2.23 -2.18
#